data_df196519594c497a1bdfb811c97454c7
#
_entry.id   df196519594c497a1bdfb811c97454c7
#
_cell.length_a   1.000
_cell.length_b   1.000
_cell.length_c   1.000
_cell.angle_alpha   90.00
_cell.angle_beta   90.00
_cell.angle_gamma   90.00
#
_symmetry.space_group_name_H-M   'P 1'
#
loop_
_entity.id
_entity.type
_entity.pdbx_description
1 polymer ?
#
loop_
_entity_poly.entity_id
_entity_poly.type
_entity_poly.pdbx_seq_one_letter_code
_entity_poly.pdbx_strand_id
1 'polypeptide(L)'
;MSDKPYLTIKLNMNRILLPACLCAALLSACGGQTEAPQETTRELFLTDSLQNVISVDTVHIHEVADELTLNGRVTFNQEQVARVFPIFGGTVTEVSAEIGDHVRKGDILAVIRSGEVADYEKQKKEAEQQLIIARRNLQSVQDMFASGMASERDVLQARQELSNAEAEEKRITEIFSIYHLAGKSLYIVKAPVSGFIVEKNINKEMQIRSDQNDEMFVISGLENVWVMADVYESDISKVHENAPVRITTLAYPGKEFTGKIDKVYNMLNDESKTMNVRVKLTNENYLLKPGMFTNVSVISRSSDKQLPRIDSHALVFENG
;
A
#
# COMPACT_ATOMS: atom_id res chain seq x y z
N MET A 1 49.97 24.52 29.69
CA MET A 1 51.33 24.89 29.23
C MET A 1 51.23 25.47 27.86
N SER A 2 51.55 26.66 27.75
CA SER A 2 52.10 27.59 26.75
C SER A 2 51.31 28.88 26.68
N ASP A 3 51.88 29.84 27.41
CA ASP A 3 51.57 31.25 27.42
C ASP A 3 51.89 31.88 26.05
N LYS A 4 51.07 32.84 25.63
CA LYS A 4 51.48 33.86 24.64
C LYS A 4 51.40 35.24 25.27
N PRO A 5 52.49 36.03 25.20
CA PRO A 5 52.57 37.35 25.83
C PRO A 5 51.90 38.45 24.96
N TYR A 6 51.17 39.33 25.61
CA TYR A 6 50.64 40.57 25.04
C TYR A 6 51.74 41.62 24.99
N LEU A 7 51.98 42.13 23.80
CA LEU A 7 52.96 43.23 23.57
C LEU A 7 52.27 44.57 23.81
N THR A 8 52.61 45.25 24.87
CA THR A 8 52.12 46.58 25.23
C THR A 8 53.06 47.64 24.64
N ILE A 9 52.62 48.38 23.62
CA ILE A 9 53.36 49.52 23.07
C ILE A 9 52.92 50.78 23.79
N LYS A 10 53.80 51.37 24.60
CA LYS A 10 53.64 52.67 25.20
C LYS A 10 54.04 53.74 24.14
N LEU A 11 53.08 54.49 23.59
CA LEU A 11 53.34 55.69 22.80
C LEU A 11 53.55 56.88 23.71
N ASN A 12 54.69 57.52 23.51
CA ASN A 12 55.11 58.62 24.28
C ASN A 12 54.58 59.93 23.65
N MET A 13 53.64 60.58 24.35
CA MET A 13 52.69 61.60 23.87
C MET A 13 53.21 63.08 24.01
N ASN A 14 54.54 63.32 23.94
CA ASN A 14 55.00 64.64 24.27
C ASN A 14 55.91 65.31 23.20
N ARG A 15 55.83 64.83 21.91
CA ARG A 15 56.71 65.44 20.87
C ARG A 15 56.02 65.88 19.56
N ILE A 16 54.67 65.96 19.51
CA ILE A 16 53.93 66.30 18.27
C ILE A 16 53.05 67.55 18.45
N LEU A 17 53.36 68.46 19.33
CA LEU A 17 52.51 69.64 19.59
C LEU A 17 52.97 70.90 18.96
N LEU A 18 53.99 70.93 18.11
CA LEU A 18 54.47 72.20 17.53
C LEU A 18 54.32 72.41 16.02
N PRO A 19 53.96 71.46 15.08
CA PRO A 19 53.65 71.88 13.71
C PRO A 19 52.16 71.95 13.39
N ALA A 20 51.26 71.67 14.31
CA ALA A 20 49.78 71.59 14.04
C ALA A 20 49.11 73.00 13.95
N CYS A 21 49.72 74.08 14.45
CA CYS A 21 49.07 75.39 14.42
C CYS A 21 49.26 76.19 13.15
N LEU A 22 50.12 75.79 12.23
CA LEU A 22 50.42 76.60 10.97
C LEU A 22 49.61 76.11 9.75
N CYS A 23 48.97 74.93 9.81
CA CYS A 23 48.13 74.43 8.72
C CYS A 23 46.64 74.74 8.89
N ALA A 24 46.20 75.28 10.03
CA ALA A 24 44.79 75.55 10.28
C ALA A 24 44.25 76.88 9.70
N ALA A 25 45.18 77.73 9.09
CA ALA A 25 44.78 79.06 8.60
C ALA A 25 44.55 79.16 7.09
N LEU A 26 44.69 78.06 6.31
CA LEU A 26 44.50 78.07 4.86
C LEU A 26 43.32 77.24 4.33
N LEU A 27 42.40 76.76 5.18
CA LEU A 27 41.27 75.96 4.79
C LEU A 27 39.88 76.60 4.95
N SER A 28 39.83 77.94 5.03
CA SER A 28 38.55 78.66 5.17
C SER A 28 38.07 79.37 3.90
N ALA A 29 38.25 78.79 2.74
CA ALA A 29 37.74 79.36 1.47
C ALA A 29 37.31 78.27 0.52
N CYS A 30 36.23 77.52 0.80
CA CYS A 30 35.35 76.92 -0.19
C CYS A 30 34.09 76.43 0.52
N GLY A 31 33.15 77.34 0.78
CA GLY A 31 31.80 77.06 1.15
C GLY A 31 30.99 76.65 -0.10
N GLY A 32 31.16 75.47 -0.58
CA GLY A 32 30.17 74.85 -1.47
C GLY A 32 29.14 74.21 -0.65
N GLN A 33 27.94 74.73 -0.57
CA GLN A 33 26.72 74.02 -0.06
C GLN A 33 26.49 72.84 -1.00
N THR A 34 26.90 71.66 -0.57
CA THR A 34 26.38 70.45 -1.16
C THR A 34 24.97 70.31 -0.62
N GLU A 35 23.96 70.73 -1.40
CA GLU A 35 22.58 70.32 -1.19
C GLU A 35 22.59 68.79 -1.10
N ALA A 36 22.18 68.28 0.07
CA ALA A 36 21.85 66.89 0.20
C ALA A 36 20.78 66.55 -0.87
N PRO A 37 20.88 65.39 -1.54
CA PRO A 37 19.83 64.99 -2.46
C PRO A 37 18.52 64.97 -1.70
N GLN A 38 17.63 65.90 -2.00
CA GLN A 38 16.24 65.77 -1.60
C GLN A 38 15.75 64.47 -2.21
N GLU A 39 15.53 63.47 -1.40
CA GLU A 39 14.67 62.36 -1.75
C GLU A 39 13.31 62.99 -2.14
N THR A 40 13.18 63.26 -3.45
CA THR A 40 11.85 63.51 -4.01
C THR A 40 11.08 62.23 -3.84
N THR A 41 10.29 62.16 -2.79
CA THR A 41 9.18 61.22 -2.70
C THR A 41 8.34 61.44 -3.93
N ARG A 42 8.60 60.61 -4.96
CA ARG A 42 7.71 60.54 -6.13
C ARG A 42 6.39 60.02 -5.63
N GLU A 43 5.50 60.93 -5.34
CA GLU A 43 4.09 60.55 -5.14
C GLU A 43 3.61 59.90 -6.43
N LEU A 44 3.41 58.59 -6.37
CA LEU A 44 2.82 57.81 -7.45
C LEU A 44 1.33 58.13 -7.46
N PHE A 45 0.89 58.96 -8.39
CA PHE A 45 -0.53 59.19 -8.65
C PHE A 45 -1.08 58.06 -9.52
N LEU A 46 -2.13 57.40 -9.07
CA LEU A 46 -2.91 56.49 -9.86
C LEU A 46 -3.63 57.29 -10.94
N THR A 47 -3.14 57.24 -12.17
CA THR A 47 -3.85 57.77 -13.34
C THR A 47 -4.98 56.81 -13.76
N ASP A 48 -6.04 57.34 -14.38
CA ASP A 48 -7.18 56.56 -14.85
C ASP A 48 -6.78 55.39 -15.76
N SER A 49 -5.67 55.52 -16.48
CA SER A 49 -5.11 54.48 -17.34
C SER A 49 -4.49 53.32 -16.51
N LEU A 50 -3.93 53.61 -15.34
CA LEU A 50 -3.38 52.60 -14.42
C LEU A 50 -4.50 51.87 -13.63
N GLN A 51 -5.57 52.57 -13.29
CA GLN A 51 -6.69 51.96 -12.56
C GLN A 51 -7.37 50.79 -13.31
N ASN A 52 -7.29 50.82 -14.64
CA ASN A 52 -7.86 49.74 -15.49
C ASN A 52 -6.92 48.52 -15.63
N VAL A 53 -5.66 48.64 -15.22
CA VAL A 53 -4.63 47.60 -15.39
C VAL A 53 -4.20 46.96 -14.07
N ILE A 54 -4.44 47.64 -12.93
CA ILE A 54 -4.09 47.15 -11.62
C ILE A 54 -5.34 46.66 -10.88
N SER A 55 -5.20 45.52 -10.23
CA SER A 55 -6.20 45.02 -9.27
C SER A 55 -5.67 45.27 -7.85
N VAL A 56 -6.49 45.88 -7.01
CA VAL A 56 -6.13 46.08 -5.60
C VAL A 56 -6.79 44.97 -4.79
N ASP A 57 -5.98 44.18 -4.12
CA ASP A 57 -6.47 43.14 -3.22
C ASP A 57 -6.07 43.48 -1.77
N THR A 58 -6.82 42.95 -0.84
CA THR A 58 -6.61 43.17 0.59
C THR A 58 -5.82 42.00 1.17
N VAL A 59 -4.79 42.32 1.92
CA VAL A 59 -4.02 41.28 2.64
C VAL A 59 -4.91 40.68 3.73
N HIS A 60 -5.23 39.42 3.61
CA HIS A 60 -5.98 38.67 4.60
C HIS A 60 -5.04 37.81 5.44
N ILE A 61 -5.29 37.77 6.73
CA ILE A 61 -4.59 36.85 7.63
C ILE A 61 -5.23 35.48 7.48
N HIS A 62 -4.43 34.50 7.06
CA HIS A 62 -4.86 33.10 6.95
C HIS A 62 -4.05 32.22 7.90
N GLU A 63 -4.73 31.19 8.43
CA GLU A 63 -4.04 30.10 9.10
C GLU A 63 -3.16 29.37 8.08
N VAL A 64 -1.88 29.25 8.39
CA VAL A 64 -0.96 28.50 7.55
C VAL A 64 -1.17 27.02 7.82
N ALA A 65 -1.69 26.31 6.86
CA ALA A 65 -1.64 24.87 6.87
C ALA A 65 -0.25 24.44 6.38
N ASP A 66 0.55 23.87 7.25
CA ASP A 66 1.77 23.19 6.84
C ASP A 66 1.36 21.94 6.03
N GLU A 67 1.72 21.90 4.78
CA GLU A 67 1.48 20.76 3.90
C GLU A 67 2.76 19.93 3.80
N LEU A 68 2.72 18.72 4.35
CA LEU A 68 3.82 17.76 4.23
C LEU A 68 3.53 16.83 3.05
N THR A 69 4.37 16.87 2.02
CA THR A 69 4.26 15.98 0.88
C THR A 69 5.12 14.74 1.06
N LEU A 70 4.51 13.57 0.98
CA LEU A 70 5.13 12.27 1.13
C LEU A 70 5.04 11.52 -0.20
N ASN A 71 6.06 10.74 -0.51
CA ASN A 71 6.00 9.77 -1.61
C ASN A 71 5.25 8.53 -1.14
N GLY A 72 4.38 8.02 -1.99
CA GLY A 72 3.61 6.82 -1.68
C GLY A 72 3.42 5.92 -2.89
N ARG A 73 2.90 4.74 -2.60
CA ARG A 73 2.55 3.74 -3.61
C ARG A 73 1.18 3.16 -3.30
N VAL A 74 0.37 2.97 -4.34
CA VAL A 74 -0.86 2.19 -4.25
C VAL A 74 -0.52 0.72 -4.09
N THR A 75 -1.12 0.07 -3.10
CA THR A 75 -1.03 -1.37 -2.88
C THR A 75 -2.43 -1.96 -2.77
N PHE A 76 -2.56 -3.26 -2.99
CA PHE A 76 -3.82 -3.94 -2.74
C PHE A 76 -4.09 -4.05 -1.22
N ASN A 77 -5.36 -4.16 -0.86
CA ASN A 77 -5.75 -4.42 0.52
C ASN A 77 -5.32 -5.83 0.93
N GLN A 78 -4.25 -5.95 1.70
CA GLN A 78 -3.70 -7.24 2.15
C GLN A 78 -4.67 -8.05 3.01
N GLU A 79 -5.67 -7.40 3.63
CA GLU A 79 -6.71 -8.08 4.39
C GLU A 79 -7.73 -8.82 3.48
N GLN A 80 -7.76 -8.48 2.19
CA GLN A 80 -8.66 -9.04 1.17
C GLN A 80 -7.91 -9.79 0.07
N VAL A 81 -6.70 -10.25 0.36
CA VAL A 81 -5.91 -11.07 -0.57
C VAL A 81 -6.14 -12.54 -0.28
N ALA A 82 -6.50 -13.29 -1.30
CA ALA A 82 -6.54 -14.74 -1.26
C ALA A 82 -5.36 -15.31 -2.06
N ARG A 83 -4.52 -16.08 -1.37
CA ARG A 83 -3.41 -16.82 -1.97
C ARG A 83 -3.84 -18.24 -2.22
N VAL A 84 -3.69 -18.73 -3.43
CA VAL A 84 -4.10 -20.07 -3.85
C VAL A 84 -2.85 -20.93 -3.97
N PHE A 85 -2.74 -21.91 -3.07
CA PHE A 85 -1.63 -22.86 -3.05
C PHE A 85 -2.04 -24.22 -3.67
N PRO A 86 -1.09 -24.99 -4.20
CA PRO A 86 -1.36 -26.33 -4.67
C PRO A 86 -1.68 -27.26 -3.48
N ILE A 87 -2.83 -27.94 -3.53
CA ILE A 87 -3.18 -28.98 -2.56
C ILE A 87 -2.60 -30.33 -2.99
N PHE A 88 -2.57 -30.57 -4.29
CA PHE A 88 -2.05 -31.78 -4.90
C PHE A 88 -0.94 -31.45 -5.90
N GLY A 89 0.13 -32.24 -5.88
CA GLY A 89 1.18 -32.18 -6.89
C GLY A 89 0.72 -32.82 -8.20
N GLY A 90 1.35 -32.38 -9.32
CA GLY A 90 1.03 -32.91 -10.62
C GLY A 90 1.45 -32.01 -11.77
N THR A 91 0.95 -32.30 -12.98
CA THR A 91 1.21 -31.49 -14.18
C THR A 91 0.02 -30.61 -14.49
N VAL A 92 0.25 -29.32 -14.68
CA VAL A 92 -0.78 -28.36 -15.09
C VAL A 92 -1.19 -28.66 -16.54
N THR A 93 -2.43 -29.05 -16.75
CA THR A 93 -2.97 -29.35 -18.10
C THR A 93 -3.59 -28.13 -18.75
N GLU A 94 -4.17 -27.25 -17.95
CA GLU A 94 -4.85 -26.06 -18.43
C GLU A 94 -4.73 -24.93 -17.40
N VAL A 95 -4.57 -23.70 -17.89
CA VAL A 95 -4.65 -22.47 -17.08
C VAL A 95 -5.69 -21.58 -17.76
N SER A 96 -6.78 -21.29 -17.05
CA SER A 96 -7.93 -20.57 -17.60
C SER A 96 -7.96 -19.10 -17.19
N ALA A 97 -7.08 -18.69 -16.26
CA ALA A 97 -7.05 -17.34 -15.71
C ALA A 97 -5.67 -16.68 -15.95
N GLU A 98 -5.68 -15.41 -16.36
CA GLU A 98 -4.49 -14.60 -16.61
C GLU A 98 -4.40 -13.43 -15.64
N ILE A 99 -3.18 -12.85 -15.51
CA ILE A 99 -2.97 -11.66 -14.68
C ILE A 99 -3.83 -10.51 -15.22
N GLY A 100 -4.59 -9.87 -14.32
CA GLY A 100 -5.51 -8.79 -14.65
C GLY A 100 -6.95 -9.21 -14.87
N ASP A 101 -7.23 -10.52 -15.01
CA ASP A 101 -8.59 -11.03 -15.15
C ASP A 101 -9.38 -10.85 -13.85
N HIS A 102 -10.66 -10.51 -14.01
CA HIS A 102 -11.62 -10.52 -12.89
C HIS A 102 -12.28 -11.91 -12.81
N VAL A 103 -12.11 -12.57 -11.69
CA VAL A 103 -12.71 -13.88 -11.40
C VAL A 103 -13.76 -13.78 -10.31
N ARG A 104 -14.76 -14.65 -10.35
CA ARG A 104 -15.77 -14.81 -9.31
C ARG A 104 -15.41 -16.02 -8.44
N LYS A 105 -15.83 -15.99 -7.18
CA LYS A 105 -15.70 -17.15 -6.30
C LYS A 105 -16.27 -18.41 -6.96
N GLY A 106 -15.45 -19.46 -7.07
CA GLY A 106 -15.80 -20.73 -7.70
C GLY A 106 -15.39 -20.87 -9.16
N ASP A 107 -14.94 -19.80 -9.82
CA ASP A 107 -14.43 -19.87 -11.19
C ASP A 107 -13.19 -20.76 -11.27
N ILE A 108 -13.04 -21.46 -12.39
CA ILE A 108 -11.91 -22.35 -12.63
C ILE A 108 -10.70 -21.52 -13.01
N LEU A 109 -9.60 -21.68 -12.27
CA LEU A 109 -8.34 -21.00 -12.51
C LEU A 109 -7.36 -21.87 -13.30
N ALA A 110 -7.27 -23.15 -12.92
CA ALA A 110 -6.41 -24.14 -13.57
C ALA A 110 -6.91 -25.55 -13.37
N VAL A 111 -6.41 -26.47 -14.20
CA VAL A 111 -6.64 -27.91 -14.09
C VAL A 111 -5.30 -28.61 -14.00
N ILE A 112 -5.15 -29.46 -12.99
CA ILE A 112 -3.90 -30.19 -12.70
C ILE A 112 -4.20 -31.68 -12.80
N ARG A 113 -3.38 -32.43 -13.52
CA ARG A 113 -3.40 -33.90 -13.54
C ARG A 113 -2.48 -34.40 -12.43
N SER A 114 -3.03 -35.12 -11.47
CA SER A 114 -2.34 -35.55 -10.26
C SER A 114 -2.39 -37.06 -10.07
N GLY A 115 -1.23 -37.65 -9.73
CA GLY A 115 -1.16 -39.04 -9.31
C GLY A 115 -1.83 -39.27 -7.95
N GLU A 116 -1.72 -38.31 -7.05
CA GLU A 116 -2.37 -38.39 -5.72
C GLU A 116 -3.91 -38.44 -5.85
N VAL A 117 -4.48 -37.69 -6.81
CA VAL A 117 -5.92 -37.75 -7.11
C VAL A 117 -6.30 -39.12 -7.69
N ALA A 118 -5.45 -39.75 -8.50
CA ALA A 118 -5.69 -41.09 -9.01
C ALA A 118 -5.78 -42.12 -7.87
N ASP A 119 -4.98 -41.98 -6.82
CA ASP A 119 -5.05 -42.85 -5.65
C ASP A 119 -6.37 -42.65 -4.88
N TYR A 120 -6.87 -41.43 -4.75
CA TYR A 120 -8.20 -41.17 -4.17
C TYR A 120 -9.31 -41.75 -5.04
N GLU A 121 -9.23 -41.73 -6.35
CA GLU A 121 -10.19 -42.38 -7.25
C GLU A 121 -10.23 -43.87 -7.07
N LYS A 122 -9.04 -44.48 -6.94
CA LYS A 122 -8.95 -45.91 -6.63
C LYS A 122 -9.63 -46.25 -5.30
N GLN A 123 -9.30 -45.50 -4.24
CA GLN A 123 -9.91 -45.67 -2.92
C GLN A 123 -11.44 -45.51 -2.96
N LYS A 124 -11.96 -44.55 -3.72
CA LYS A 124 -13.41 -44.34 -3.88
C LYS A 124 -14.05 -45.57 -4.52
N LYS A 125 -13.47 -46.09 -5.58
CA LYS A 125 -13.97 -47.25 -6.27
C LYS A 125 -13.91 -48.51 -5.40
N GLU A 126 -12.87 -48.68 -4.58
CA GLU A 126 -12.75 -49.78 -3.63
C GLU A 126 -13.81 -49.66 -2.54
N ALA A 127 -14.08 -48.48 -1.97
CA ALA A 127 -15.11 -48.27 -0.98
C ALA A 127 -16.52 -48.52 -1.54
N GLU A 128 -16.82 -48.05 -2.75
CA GLU A 128 -18.06 -48.33 -3.47
C GLU A 128 -18.29 -49.85 -3.67
N GLN A 129 -17.27 -50.58 -4.07
CA GLN A 129 -17.34 -52.03 -4.25
C GLN A 129 -17.54 -52.73 -2.89
N GLN A 130 -16.81 -52.34 -1.85
CA GLN A 130 -16.96 -52.93 -0.51
C GLN A 130 -18.36 -52.68 0.04
N LEU A 131 -18.95 -51.50 -0.17
CA LEU A 131 -20.33 -51.22 0.20
C LEU A 131 -21.33 -52.14 -0.48
N ILE A 132 -21.18 -52.40 -1.79
CA ILE A 132 -22.04 -53.31 -2.54
C ILE A 132 -21.94 -54.72 -1.97
N ILE A 133 -20.71 -55.22 -1.67
CA ILE A 133 -20.46 -56.55 -1.10
C ILE A 133 -21.09 -56.66 0.27
N ALA A 134 -20.85 -55.70 1.17
CA ALA A 134 -21.38 -55.70 2.53
C ALA A 134 -22.92 -55.68 2.55
N ARG A 135 -23.54 -54.89 1.65
CA ARG A 135 -25.00 -54.85 1.52
C ARG A 135 -25.58 -56.20 1.06
N ARG A 136 -24.96 -56.86 0.09
CA ARG A 136 -25.38 -58.18 -0.37
C ARG A 136 -25.18 -59.25 0.70
N ASN A 137 -24.05 -59.17 1.45
CA ASN A 137 -23.76 -60.10 2.53
C ASN A 137 -24.83 -60.02 3.62
N LEU A 138 -25.18 -58.79 4.07
CA LEU A 138 -26.25 -58.62 5.07
C LEU A 138 -27.57 -59.19 4.58
N GLN A 139 -27.97 -58.95 3.33
CA GLN A 139 -29.18 -59.50 2.76
C GLN A 139 -29.16 -61.03 2.79
N SER A 140 -28.07 -61.67 2.34
CA SER A 140 -27.90 -63.12 2.35
C SER A 140 -27.98 -63.71 3.75
N VAL A 141 -27.29 -63.07 4.73
CA VAL A 141 -27.31 -63.54 6.13
C VAL A 141 -28.72 -63.38 6.77
N GLN A 142 -29.45 -62.30 6.42
CA GLN A 142 -30.85 -62.15 6.86
C GLN A 142 -31.78 -63.21 6.30
N ASP A 143 -31.61 -63.58 5.02
CA ASP A 143 -32.39 -64.65 4.39
C ASP A 143 -32.08 -66.02 5.02
N MET A 144 -30.83 -66.32 5.36
CA MET A 144 -30.39 -67.48 6.09
C MET A 144 -30.95 -67.52 7.53
N PHE A 145 -30.96 -66.41 8.21
CA PHE A 145 -31.52 -66.28 9.55
C PHE A 145 -33.00 -66.52 9.54
N ALA A 146 -33.77 -66.02 8.59
CA ALA A 146 -35.16 -66.24 8.41
C ALA A 146 -35.49 -67.74 8.16
N SER A 147 -34.51 -68.47 7.56
CA SER A 147 -34.61 -69.92 7.32
C SER A 147 -34.09 -70.80 8.49
N GLY A 148 -33.60 -70.16 9.58
CA GLY A 148 -33.00 -70.85 10.72
C GLY A 148 -31.59 -71.38 10.51
N MET A 149 -30.91 -70.95 9.43
CA MET A 149 -29.57 -71.38 9.05
C MET A 149 -28.42 -70.39 9.48
N ALA A 150 -28.78 -69.26 10.06
CA ALA A 150 -27.82 -68.30 10.64
C ALA A 150 -28.27 -67.90 12.04
N SER A 151 -27.32 -67.37 12.83
CA SER A 151 -27.61 -66.88 14.18
C SER A 151 -27.84 -65.33 14.18
N GLU A 152 -28.46 -64.82 15.23
CA GLU A 152 -28.63 -63.40 15.45
C GLU A 152 -27.27 -62.68 15.50
N ARG A 153 -26.24 -63.33 16.02
CA ARG A 153 -24.87 -62.82 16.03
C ARG A 153 -24.31 -62.60 14.61
N ASP A 154 -24.63 -63.52 13.69
CA ASP A 154 -24.15 -63.39 12.29
C ASP A 154 -24.84 -62.19 11.61
N VAL A 155 -26.12 -61.96 11.86
CA VAL A 155 -26.86 -60.76 11.37
C VAL A 155 -26.27 -59.48 11.94
N LEU A 156 -25.96 -59.48 13.26
CA LEU A 156 -25.35 -58.31 13.88
C LEU A 156 -23.97 -58.01 13.30
N GLN A 157 -23.14 -59.02 13.05
CA GLN A 157 -21.84 -58.90 12.43
C GLN A 157 -21.96 -58.32 11.00
N ALA A 158 -22.84 -58.89 10.18
CA ALA A 158 -23.06 -58.41 8.81
C ALA A 158 -23.58 -56.96 8.78
N ARG A 159 -24.42 -56.56 9.77
CA ARG A 159 -24.85 -55.16 9.95
C ARG A 159 -23.69 -54.23 10.28
N GLN A 160 -22.77 -54.67 11.16
CA GLN A 160 -21.61 -53.89 11.52
C GLN A 160 -20.68 -53.71 10.33
N GLU A 161 -20.47 -54.75 9.50
CA GLU A 161 -19.68 -54.69 8.26
C GLU A 161 -20.28 -53.69 7.27
N LEU A 162 -21.60 -53.70 7.08
CA LEU A 162 -22.30 -52.72 6.26
C LEU A 162 -22.11 -51.30 6.79
N SER A 163 -22.31 -51.08 8.08
CA SER A 163 -22.14 -49.77 8.72
C SER A 163 -20.71 -49.21 8.52
N ASN A 164 -19.68 -50.08 8.63
CA ASN A 164 -18.30 -49.72 8.40
C ASN A 164 -18.06 -49.33 6.93
N ALA A 165 -18.61 -50.10 5.99
CA ALA A 165 -18.48 -49.81 4.55
C ALA A 165 -19.21 -48.50 4.15
N GLU A 166 -20.38 -48.22 4.73
CA GLU A 166 -21.12 -46.95 4.54
C GLU A 166 -20.32 -45.75 5.08
N ALA A 167 -19.70 -45.89 6.24
CA ALA A 167 -18.86 -44.84 6.83
C ALA A 167 -17.63 -44.53 5.96
N GLU A 168 -16.99 -45.56 5.41
CA GLU A 168 -15.82 -45.39 4.56
C GLU A 168 -16.17 -44.76 3.21
N GLU A 169 -17.25 -45.19 2.56
CA GLU A 169 -17.72 -44.56 1.32
C GLU A 169 -18.06 -43.08 1.52
N LYS A 170 -18.76 -42.80 2.63
CA LYS A 170 -19.08 -41.41 2.99
C LYS A 170 -17.82 -40.56 3.19
N ARG A 171 -16.83 -41.10 3.92
CA ARG A 171 -15.54 -40.39 4.17
C ARG A 171 -14.85 -40.04 2.87
N ILE A 172 -14.75 -40.98 1.93
CA ILE A 172 -14.09 -40.72 0.63
C ILE A 172 -14.92 -39.73 -0.22
N THR A 173 -16.25 -39.86 -0.19
CA THR A 173 -17.12 -38.91 -0.91
C THR A 173 -17.00 -37.48 -0.38
N GLU A 174 -16.85 -37.29 0.93
CA GLU A 174 -16.57 -35.99 1.54
C GLU A 174 -15.22 -35.43 1.08
N ILE A 175 -14.16 -36.24 1.00
CA ILE A 175 -12.85 -35.84 0.48
C ILE A 175 -12.98 -35.31 -0.97
N PHE A 176 -13.72 -36.02 -1.83
CA PHE A 176 -13.98 -35.57 -3.20
C PHE A 176 -14.68 -34.22 -3.28
N SER A 177 -15.64 -34.01 -2.36
CA SER A 177 -16.37 -32.74 -2.26
C SER A 177 -15.45 -31.59 -1.78
N ILE A 178 -14.69 -31.83 -0.70
CA ILE A 178 -13.79 -30.82 -0.09
C ILE A 178 -12.74 -30.33 -1.08
N TYR A 179 -12.11 -31.26 -1.78
CA TYR A 179 -11.01 -30.96 -2.70
C TYR A 179 -11.46 -30.72 -4.15
N HIS A 180 -12.76 -30.75 -4.44
CA HIS A 180 -13.32 -30.53 -5.78
C HIS A 180 -12.71 -31.47 -6.84
N LEU A 181 -12.54 -32.75 -6.48
CA LEU A 181 -11.98 -33.74 -7.39
C LEU A 181 -12.99 -34.08 -8.50
N ALA A 182 -12.59 -33.90 -9.75
CA ALA A 182 -13.49 -34.06 -10.91
C ALA A 182 -13.49 -35.46 -11.51
N GLY A 183 -12.66 -36.38 -11.00
CA GLY A 183 -12.39 -37.66 -11.62
C GLY A 183 -11.33 -37.54 -12.75
N LYS A 184 -10.94 -38.68 -13.34
CA LYS A 184 -9.91 -38.77 -14.38
C LYS A 184 -8.54 -38.23 -13.94
N SER A 185 -8.23 -38.38 -12.66
CA SER A 185 -6.98 -37.89 -12.04
C SER A 185 -6.79 -36.36 -12.16
N LEU A 186 -7.91 -35.63 -12.27
CA LEU A 186 -7.91 -34.17 -12.41
C LEU A 186 -8.30 -33.49 -11.10
N TYR A 187 -7.48 -32.52 -10.71
CA TYR A 187 -7.75 -31.55 -9.65
C TYR A 187 -8.10 -30.20 -10.28
N ILE A 188 -9.27 -29.65 -9.94
CA ILE A 188 -9.74 -28.38 -10.44
C ILE A 188 -9.45 -27.29 -9.39
N VAL A 189 -8.54 -26.39 -9.71
CA VAL A 189 -8.23 -25.22 -8.89
C VAL A 189 -9.27 -24.16 -9.12
N LYS A 190 -9.97 -23.76 -8.06
CA LYS A 190 -11.05 -22.75 -8.10
C LYS A 190 -10.68 -21.51 -7.33
N ALA A 191 -11.22 -20.37 -7.74
CA ALA A 191 -11.10 -19.10 -7.03
C ALA A 191 -11.83 -19.18 -5.67
N PRO A 192 -11.14 -18.98 -4.53
CA PRO A 192 -11.75 -18.98 -3.20
C PRO A 192 -12.59 -17.73 -2.92
N VAL A 193 -12.26 -16.62 -3.60
CA VAL A 193 -12.92 -15.32 -3.50
C VAL A 193 -13.11 -14.70 -4.88
N SER A 194 -13.99 -13.71 -4.98
CA SER A 194 -14.08 -12.87 -6.19
C SER A 194 -13.03 -11.76 -6.12
N GLY A 195 -12.46 -11.37 -7.25
CA GLY A 195 -11.44 -10.34 -7.34
C GLY A 195 -10.64 -10.41 -8.63
N PHE A 196 -9.53 -9.68 -8.69
CA PHE A 196 -8.62 -9.69 -9.82
C PHE A 196 -7.41 -10.57 -9.54
N ILE A 197 -6.95 -11.28 -10.57
CA ILE A 197 -5.68 -12.02 -10.52
C ILE A 197 -4.55 -11.00 -10.53
N VAL A 198 -3.83 -10.87 -9.41
CA VAL A 198 -2.73 -9.92 -9.28
C VAL A 198 -1.36 -10.56 -9.48
N GLU A 199 -1.27 -11.89 -9.21
CA GLU A 199 -0.08 -12.69 -9.47
C GLU A 199 -0.49 -14.07 -9.99
N LYS A 200 0.31 -14.60 -10.92
CA LYS A 200 0.18 -15.94 -11.49
C LYS A 200 1.57 -16.56 -11.64
N ASN A 201 1.83 -17.64 -10.91
CA ASN A 201 3.13 -18.32 -10.86
C ASN A 201 3.08 -19.71 -11.49
N ILE A 202 2.06 -20.00 -12.29
CA ILE A 202 1.92 -21.27 -13.01
C ILE A 202 1.71 -21.07 -14.50
N ASN A 203 2.16 -22.08 -15.26
CA ASN A 203 1.98 -22.14 -16.70
C ASN A 203 1.53 -23.56 -17.10
N LYS A 204 0.93 -23.66 -18.28
CA LYS A 204 0.60 -24.95 -18.86
C LYS A 204 1.85 -25.83 -18.98
N GLU A 205 1.71 -27.14 -18.78
CA GLU A 205 2.78 -28.16 -18.77
C GLU A 205 3.78 -28.04 -17.61
N MET A 206 3.61 -27.08 -16.71
CA MET A 206 4.44 -26.95 -15.51
C MET A 206 4.16 -28.10 -14.54
N GLN A 207 5.21 -28.65 -13.93
CA GLN A 207 5.10 -29.58 -12.82
C GLN A 207 5.06 -28.83 -11.49
N ILE A 208 4.06 -29.14 -10.69
CA ILE A 208 3.83 -28.53 -9.36
C ILE A 208 3.97 -29.65 -8.33
N ARG A 209 4.54 -29.31 -7.18
CA ARG A 209 4.63 -30.20 -6.02
C ARG A 209 3.75 -29.67 -4.90
N SER A 210 3.07 -30.58 -4.19
CA SER A 210 2.21 -30.21 -3.05
C SER A 210 2.98 -29.70 -1.84
N ASP A 211 4.30 -29.96 -1.76
CA ASP A 211 5.20 -29.49 -0.69
C ASP A 211 5.85 -28.12 -0.98
N GLN A 212 5.57 -27.49 -2.12
CA GLN A 212 6.03 -26.14 -2.45
C GLN A 212 5.15 -25.09 -1.74
N ASN A 213 5.82 -24.12 -1.11
CA ASN A 213 5.16 -22.98 -0.48
C ASN A 213 4.87 -21.82 -1.46
N ASP A 214 4.98 -22.07 -2.77
CA ASP A 214 4.76 -21.05 -3.78
C ASP A 214 3.27 -20.99 -4.14
N GLU A 215 2.69 -19.81 -4.03
CA GLU A 215 1.32 -19.56 -4.47
C GLU A 215 1.19 -19.71 -5.99
N MET A 216 0.16 -20.42 -6.44
CA MET A 216 -0.19 -20.52 -7.87
C MET A 216 -0.81 -19.24 -8.40
N PHE A 217 -1.71 -18.66 -7.61
CA PHE A 217 -2.41 -17.42 -7.91
C PHE A 217 -2.55 -16.57 -6.65
N VAL A 218 -2.53 -15.26 -6.85
CA VAL A 218 -2.92 -14.29 -5.84
C VAL A 218 -4.12 -13.51 -6.38
N ILE A 219 -5.23 -13.53 -5.64
CA ILE A 219 -6.48 -12.85 -5.99
C ILE A 219 -6.71 -11.74 -5.00
N SER A 220 -6.97 -10.53 -5.47
CA SER A 220 -7.26 -9.37 -4.64
C SER A 220 -8.49 -8.63 -5.11
N GLY A 221 -9.34 -8.22 -4.18
CA GLY A 221 -10.33 -7.19 -4.42
C GLY A 221 -9.64 -5.84 -4.64
N LEU A 222 -10.08 -5.09 -5.65
CA LEU A 222 -9.57 -3.75 -5.94
C LEU A 222 -10.58 -2.64 -5.62
N GLU A 223 -11.72 -2.97 -5.00
CA GLU A 223 -12.73 -1.99 -4.56
C GLU A 223 -12.17 -1.06 -3.48
N ASN A 224 -11.27 -1.56 -2.66
CA ASN A 224 -10.54 -0.81 -1.66
C ASN A 224 -9.05 -1.05 -1.84
N VAL A 225 -8.32 0.03 -1.98
CA VAL A 225 -6.86 -0.01 -2.10
C VAL A 225 -6.21 0.69 -0.92
N TRP A 226 -4.99 0.34 -0.65
CA TRP A 226 -4.15 1.04 0.31
C TRP A 226 -3.16 1.92 -0.41
N VAL A 227 -2.94 3.11 0.12
CA VAL A 227 -1.79 3.93 -0.24
C VAL A 227 -0.82 3.88 0.93
N MET A 228 0.35 3.31 0.66
CA MET A 228 1.47 3.29 1.59
C MET A 228 2.37 4.46 1.28
N ALA A 229 2.55 5.37 2.23
CA ALA A 229 3.43 6.52 2.06
C ALA A 229 4.60 6.47 3.03
N ASP A 230 5.75 6.93 2.57
CA ASP A 230 7.01 6.91 3.30
C ASP A 230 7.23 8.25 4.01
N VAL A 231 7.35 8.20 5.33
CA VAL A 231 7.60 9.35 6.22
C VAL A 231 9.07 9.30 6.65
N TYR A 232 9.83 10.34 6.33
CA TYR A 232 11.21 10.47 6.79
C TYR A 232 11.26 10.73 8.30
N GLU A 233 12.36 10.31 8.95
CA GLU A 233 12.54 10.46 10.39
C GLU A 233 12.33 11.89 10.90
N SER A 234 12.74 12.90 10.13
CA SER A 234 12.55 14.33 10.43
C SER A 234 11.09 14.78 10.50
N ASP A 235 10.18 14.04 9.86
CA ASP A 235 8.78 14.41 9.69
C ASP A 235 7.80 13.53 10.49
N ILE A 236 8.30 12.55 11.23
CA ILE A 236 7.49 11.62 12.01
C ILE A 236 6.56 12.36 12.97
N SER A 237 7.04 13.44 13.63
CA SER A 237 6.24 14.21 14.57
C SER A 237 5.06 14.97 13.96
N LYS A 238 5.07 15.16 12.64
CA LYS A 238 4.02 15.87 11.89
C LYS A 238 2.88 14.96 11.43
N VAL A 239 3.05 13.64 11.58
CA VAL A 239 2.12 12.64 11.04
C VAL A 239 1.46 11.88 12.18
N HIS A 240 0.13 11.81 12.15
CA HIS A 240 -0.66 11.09 13.15
C HIS A 240 -1.87 10.41 12.52
N GLU A 241 -2.40 9.40 13.19
CA GLU A 241 -3.61 8.73 12.76
C GLU A 241 -4.79 9.71 12.67
N ASN A 242 -5.69 9.49 11.72
CA ASN A 242 -6.82 10.34 11.36
C ASN A 242 -6.44 11.70 10.73
N ALA A 243 -5.16 12.01 10.49
CA ALA A 243 -4.78 13.19 9.73
C ALA A 243 -5.40 13.17 8.33
N PRO A 244 -6.03 14.25 7.88
CA PRO A 244 -6.58 14.34 6.53
C PRO A 244 -5.44 14.40 5.51
N VAL A 245 -5.62 13.68 4.41
CA VAL A 245 -4.63 13.63 3.33
C VAL A 245 -5.29 13.86 1.98
N ARG A 246 -4.54 14.48 1.08
CA ARG A 246 -4.84 14.62 -0.33
C ARG A 246 -3.83 13.78 -1.11
N ILE A 247 -4.32 12.97 -2.05
CA ILE A 247 -3.50 12.05 -2.82
C ILE A 247 -3.66 12.36 -4.28
N THR A 248 -2.54 12.52 -4.97
CA THR A 248 -2.49 12.72 -6.41
C THR A 248 -1.62 11.65 -7.06
N THR A 249 -1.90 11.35 -8.33
CA THR A 249 -1.15 10.35 -9.11
C THR A 249 -0.73 10.95 -10.45
N LEU A 250 0.38 10.48 -11.00
CA LEU A 250 0.81 10.89 -12.34
C LEU A 250 -0.12 10.38 -13.45
N ALA A 251 -0.80 9.26 -13.20
CA ALA A 251 -1.70 8.65 -14.17
C ALA A 251 -2.98 9.47 -14.42
N TYR A 252 -3.40 10.28 -13.46
CA TYR A 252 -4.62 11.09 -13.54
C TYR A 252 -4.31 12.53 -13.10
N PRO A 253 -3.65 13.34 -13.96
CA PRO A 253 -3.34 14.73 -13.66
C PRO A 253 -4.63 15.52 -13.36
N GLY A 254 -4.61 16.28 -12.25
CA GLY A 254 -5.76 17.10 -11.84
C GLY A 254 -6.87 16.35 -11.09
N LYS A 255 -6.76 15.02 -10.92
CA LYS A 255 -7.68 14.27 -10.04
C LYS A 255 -7.08 14.10 -8.66
N GLU A 256 -7.81 14.53 -7.65
CA GLU A 256 -7.45 14.40 -6.24
C GLU A 256 -8.29 13.31 -5.58
N PHE A 257 -7.62 12.46 -4.82
CA PHE A 257 -8.28 11.48 -3.95
C PHE A 257 -8.08 11.94 -2.52
N THR A 258 -9.15 12.00 -1.75
CA THR A 258 -9.10 12.43 -0.35
C THR A 258 -9.28 11.26 0.58
N GLY A 259 -8.54 11.26 1.67
CA GLY A 259 -8.61 10.20 2.67
C GLY A 259 -8.10 10.67 4.02
N LYS A 260 -7.87 9.71 4.91
CA LYS A 260 -7.24 9.92 6.20
C LYS A 260 -6.19 8.85 6.44
N ILE A 261 -5.16 9.18 7.20
CA ILE A 261 -4.20 8.19 7.67
C ILE A 261 -4.93 7.22 8.59
N ASP A 262 -5.00 5.98 8.17
CA ASP A 262 -5.68 4.89 8.89
C ASP A 262 -4.74 4.23 9.92
N LYS A 263 -3.46 4.14 9.58
CA LYS A 263 -2.45 3.53 10.44
C LYS A 263 -1.08 4.16 10.25
N VAL A 264 -0.39 4.35 11.37
CA VAL A 264 1.03 4.71 11.42
C VAL A 264 1.80 3.48 11.90
N TYR A 265 2.77 3.02 11.12
CA TYR A 265 3.58 1.86 11.47
C TYR A 265 4.76 2.31 12.33
N ASN A 266 4.85 1.81 13.57
CA ASN A 266 5.88 2.20 14.53
C ASN A 266 7.21 1.46 14.30
N MET A 267 7.58 1.27 13.04
CA MET A 267 8.84 0.63 12.64
C MET A 267 9.46 1.43 11.50
N LEU A 268 10.74 1.70 11.60
CA LEU A 268 11.53 2.27 10.51
C LEU A 268 12.02 1.14 9.60
N ASN A 269 11.97 1.38 8.31
CA ASN A 269 12.64 0.52 7.34
C ASN A 269 14.15 0.78 7.42
N ASP A 270 14.94 -0.27 7.60
CA ASP A 270 16.39 -0.15 7.81
C ASP A 270 17.14 0.39 6.58
N GLU A 271 16.63 0.16 5.39
CA GLU A 271 17.26 0.60 4.14
C GLU A 271 16.92 2.06 3.81
N SER A 272 15.63 2.41 3.84
CA SER A 272 15.13 3.74 3.45
C SER A 272 15.14 4.76 4.59
N LYS A 273 15.27 4.31 5.85
CA LYS A 273 15.14 5.14 7.06
C LYS A 273 13.82 5.91 7.10
N THR A 274 12.76 5.30 6.56
CA THR A 274 11.41 5.86 6.55
C THR A 274 10.47 5.00 7.39
N MET A 275 9.46 5.64 7.94
CA MET A 275 8.33 5.01 8.58
C MET A 275 7.15 4.99 7.59
N ASN A 276 6.44 3.87 7.52
CA ASN A 276 5.27 3.76 6.65
C ASN A 276 4.01 4.28 7.33
N VAL A 277 3.18 4.97 6.55
CA VAL A 277 1.80 5.30 6.92
C VAL A 277 0.85 4.74 5.86
N ARG A 278 -0.31 4.30 6.32
CA ARG A 278 -1.33 3.71 5.47
C ARG A 278 -2.53 4.63 5.35
N VAL A 279 -3.02 4.79 4.14
CA VAL A 279 -4.30 5.43 3.84
C VAL A 279 -5.19 4.43 3.14
N LYS A 280 -6.41 4.19 3.65
CA LYS A 280 -7.42 3.38 2.98
C LYS A 280 -8.25 4.25 2.05
N LEU A 281 -8.37 3.84 0.79
CA LEU A 281 -9.18 4.54 -0.21
C LEU A 281 -10.19 3.59 -0.84
N THR A 282 -11.40 4.06 -1.01
CA THR A 282 -12.37 3.43 -1.91
C THR A 282 -11.96 3.71 -3.35
N ASN A 283 -11.85 2.67 -4.15
CA ASN A 283 -11.36 2.73 -5.52
C ASN A 283 -12.50 2.63 -6.52
N GLU A 284 -13.24 3.69 -6.68
CA GLU A 284 -14.33 3.76 -7.63
C GLU A 284 -13.82 3.57 -9.07
N ASN A 285 -14.51 2.73 -9.82
CA ASN A 285 -14.16 2.39 -11.22
C ASN A 285 -12.75 1.82 -11.40
N TYR A 286 -12.14 1.28 -10.34
CA TYR A 286 -10.81 0.65 -10.37
C TYR A 286 -9.71 1.53 -10.98
N LEU A 287 -9.80 2.85 -10.75
CA LEU A 287 -8.85 3.82 -11.30
C LEU A 287 -7.45 3.65 -10.68
N LEU A 288 -7.39 3.47 -9.37
CA LEU A 288 -6.13 3.25 -8.68
C LEU A 288 -5.70 1.79 -8.84
N LYS A 289 -4.56 1.59 -9.48
CA LYS A 289 -4.00 0.24 -9.68
C LYS A 289 -2.82 0.03 -8.73
N PRO A 290 -2.72 -1.15 -8.08
CA PRO A 290 -1.54 -1.49 -7.31
C PRO A 290 -0.26 -1.29 -8.12
N GLY A 291 0.77 -0.74 -7.47
CA GLY A 291 2.02 -0.35 -8.13
C GLY A 291 2.09 1.09 -8.61
N MET A 292 0.98 1.84 -8.67
CA MET A 292 1.02 3.26 -9.02
C MET A 292 1.73 4.08 -7.94
N PHE A 293 2.56 5.02 -8.37
CA PHE A 293 3.15 6.04 -7.50
C PHE A 293 2.16 7.16 -7.22
N THR A 294 2.20 7.67 -6.01
CA THR A 294 1.34 8.73 -5.52
C THR A 294 2.11 9.77 -4.74
N ASN A 295 1.67 11.02 -4.78
CA ASN A 295 2.06 12.03 -3.82
C ASN A 295 0.95 12.18 -2.78
N VAL A 296 1.31 12.04 -1.51
CA VAL A 296 0.39 12.13 -0.38
C VAL A 296 0.69 13.41 0.39
N SER A 297 -0.19 14.39 0.27
CA SER A 297 -0.09 15.65 0.99
C SER A 297 -0.86 15.53 2.31
N VAL A 298 -0.15 15.52 3.42
CA VAL A 298 -0.71 15.55 4.76
C VAL A 298 -1.00 16.99 5.14
N ILE A 299 -2.27 17.30 5.40
CA ILE A 299 -2.70 18.64 5.76
C ILE A 299 -2.61 18.76 7.29
N SER A 300 -1.54 19.38 7.76
CA SER A 300 -1.38 19.72 9.19
C SER A 300 -1.86 21.15 9.41
N ARG A 301 -2.88 21.32 10.23
CA ARG A 301 -3.26 22.65 10.70
C ARG A 301 -2.30 23.05 11.81
N SER A 302 -1.31 23.87 11.48
CA SER A 302 -0.52 24.55 12.50
C SER A 302 -1.40 25.66 13.10
N SER A 303 -1.96 25.39 14.27
CA SER A 303 -2.93 26.29 14.94
C SER A 303 -2.37 27.63 15.41
N ASP A 304 -1.06 27.87 15.31
CA ASP A 304 -0.42 29.03 15.96
C ASP A 304 0.23 30.05 15.01
N LYS A 305 0.30 29.78 13.70
CA LYS A 305 0.89 30.73 12.75
C LYS A 305 -0.17 31.31 11.83
N GLN A 306 -0.62 32.50 12.17
CA GLN A 306 -1.39 33.33 11.27
C GLN A 306 -0.41 34.20 10.47
N LEU A 307 -0.35 34.01 9.15
CA LEU A 307 0.49 34.79 8.25
C LEU A 307 -0.37 35.57 7.26
N PRO A 308 0.06 36.80 6.89
CA PRO A 308 -0.59 37.53 5.81
C PRO A 308 -0.41 36.79 4.48
N ARG A 309 -1.51 36.54 3.78
CA ARG A 309 -1.52 35.97 2.44
C ARG A 309 -1.75 37.06 1.43
N ILE A 310 -0.91 37.06 0.38
CA ILE A 310 -1.06 37.92 -0.80
C ILE A 310 -1.08 37.02 -2.05
N ASP A 311 -1.70 37.49 -3.12
CA ASP A 311 -1.65 36.80 -4.40
C ASP A 311 -0.21 36.76 -4.93
N SER A 312 0.19 35.64 -5.52
CA SER A 312 1.53 35.47 -6.09
C SER A 312 1.82 36.46 -7.22
N HIS A 313 0.80 36.93 -7.91
CA HIS A 313 0.92 37.96 -8.96
C HIS A 313 1.27 39.34 -8.40
N ALA A 314 1.06 39.58 -7.11
CA ALA A 314 1.41 40.81 -6.43
C ALA A 314 2.88 40.85 -5.96
N LEU A 315 3.64 39.76 -6.15
CA LEU A 315 5.05 39.67 -5.78
C LEU A 315 5.94 40.08 -6.96
N VAL A 316 6.71 41.13 -6.78
CA VAL A 316 7.78 41.49 -7.70
C VAL A 316 9.11 41.10 -7.07
N PHE A 317 9.82 40.16 -7.71
CA PHE A 317 11.17 39.80 -7.29
C PHE A 317 12.15 40.75 -7.92
N GLU A 318 12.72 41.68 -7.14
CA GLU A 318 13.90 42.42 -7.55
C GLU A 318 15.13 41.54 -7.34
N ASN A 319 15.99 41.45 -8.36
CA ASN A 319 17.26 40.75 -8.27
C ASN A 319 18.11 41.38 -7.15
N GLY A 320 18.19 40.68 -6.00
CA GLY A 320 19.10 40.97 -4.90
C GLY A 320 20.37 40.13 -5.04
#